data_c3411f88a1920e733c7adc7b2e5feee7
#
_entry.id   c3411f88a1920e733c7adc7b2e5feee7
#
_cell.length_a   1.000
_cell.length_b   1.000
_cell.length_c   1.000
_cell.angle_alpha   90.00
_cell.angle_beta   90.00
_cell.angle_gamma   90.00
#
_symmetry.space_group_name_H-M   'P 1'
#
loop_
_entity.id
_entity.type
_entity.pdbx_description
1 polymer ?
#
loop_
_entity_poly.entity_id
_entity_poly.type
_entity_poly.pdbx_seq_one_letter_code
_entity_poly.pdbx_strand_id
1 'polypeptide(L)'
;MKIVRVIYTTTAKYAATNMENIRAVTNEVTKLNHPGIKYSTYLMADGKTFMHFDQFENEAAHQVLTDLKSFKKFAEELEASGLESEPKLELLSLVSSTENFFDKV
;
A
#
# COMPACT_ATOMS: atom_id res chain seq x y z
N MET A 1 -1.80 -6.71 15.37
CA MET A 1 -1.65 -5.75 14.26
C MET A 1 -0.63 -6.28 13.26
N LYS A 2 -0.90 -6.12 11.96
CA LYS A 2 0.01 -6.51 10.90
C LYS A 2 0.49 -5.24 10.18
N ILE A 3 1.80 -5.06 10.09
CA ILE A 3 2.38 -3.90 9.43
C ILE A 3 3.22 -4.38 8.26
N VAL A 4 2.92 -3.85 7.07
CA VAL A 4 3.58 -4.27 5.83
C VAL A 4 4.22 -3.05 5.18
N ARG A 5 5.49 -3.19 4.81
CA ARG A 5 6.21 -2.21 4.04
C ARG A 5 6.60 -2.82 2.71
N VAL A 6 6.28 -2.15 1.62
CA VAL A 6 6.66 -2.62 0.28
C VAL A 6 7.36 -1.47 -0.44
N ILE A 7 8.53 -1.74 -1.00
CA ILE A 7 9.27 -0.74 -1.76
C ILE A 7 9.62 -1.32 -3.13
N TYR A 8 9.48 -0.50 -4.16
CA TYR A 8 9.81 -0.87 -5.55
C TYR A 8 10.09 0.39 -6.37
N THR A 9 10.73 0.20 -7.53
CA THR A 9 11.03 1.31 -8.44
C THR A 9 10.41 1.04 -9.80
N THR A 10 9.57 1.95 -10.27
CA THR A 10 8.97 1.88 -11.60
C THR A 10 9.92 2.51 -12.63
N THR A 11 9.56 2.40 -13.91
CA THR A 11 10.18 3.27 -14.90
C THR A 11 9.65 4.68 -14.70
N ALA A 12 10.42 5.67 -15.12
CA ALA A 12 9.96 7.07 -15.06
C ALA A 12 8.66 7.25 -15.84
N LYS A 13 8.53 6.54 -16.97
CA LYS A 13 7.34 6.62 -17.81
C LYS A 13 6.08 6.09 -17.12
N TYR A 14 6.20 5.04 -16.32
CA TYR A 14 5.06 4.41 -15.68
C TYR A 14 4.65 5.10 -14.37
N ALA A 15 5.53 5.91 -13.77
CA ALA A 15 5.31 6.47 -12.44
C ALA A 15 3.97 7.19 -12.28
N ALA A 16 3.58 7.99 -13.27
CA ALA A 16 2.31 8.73 -13.19
C ALA A 16 1.09 7.79 -13.19
N THR A 17 1.12 6.75 -14.03
CA THR A 17 0.05 5.76 -14.08
C THR A 17 -0.04 5.02 -12.75
N ASN A 18 1.12 4.69 -12.17
CA ASN A 18 1.14 4.03 -10.87
C ASN A 18 0.50 4.88 -9.79
N MET A 19 0.78 6.18 -9.79
CA MET A 19 0.16 7.11 -8.83
C MET A 19 -1.36 7.15 -8.99
N GLU A 20 -1.87 7.16 -10.21
CA GLU A 20 -3.30 7.13 -10.46
C GLU A 20 -3.94 5.85 -9.93
N ASN A 21 -3.31 4.71 -10.18
CA ASN A 21 -3.81 3.43 -9.70
C ASN A 21 -3.81 3.36 -8.17
N ILE A 22 -2.77 3.90 -7.54
CA ILE A 22 -2.70 3.96 -6.08
C ILE A 22 -3.82 4.84 -5.51
N ARG A 23 -4.09 5.99 -6.14
CA ARG A 23 -5.17 6.87 -5.70
C ARG A 23 -6.52 6.20 -5.81
N ALA A 24 -6.73 5.37 -6.84
CA ALA A 24 -7.95 4.59 -6.98
C ALA A 24 -8.12 3.60 -5.81
N VAL A 25 -7.03 2.97 -5.38
CA VAL A 25 -7.05 2.09 -4.20
C VAL A 25 -7.40 2.90 -2.95
N THR A 26 -6.73 4.03 -2.76
CA THR A 26 -6.99 4.92 -1.61
C THR A 26 -8.45 5.34 -1.56
N ASN A 27 -9.02 5.71 -2.70
CA ASN A 27 -10.43 6.11 -2.77
C ASN A 27 -11.36 4.97 -2.40
N GLU A 28 -11.09 3.77 -2.88
CA GLU A 28 -11.91 2.61 -2.55
C GLU A 28 -11.82 2.24 -1.08
N VAL A 29 -10.60 2.25 -0.52
CA VAL A 29 -10.39 1.99 0.91
C VAL A 29 -11.13 3.02 1.75
N THR A 30 -11.04 4.30 1.37
CA THR A 30 -11.73 5.38 2.09
C THR A 30 -13.25 5.17 2.10
N LYS A 31 -13.82 4.76 0.97
CA LYS A 31 -15.25 4.50 0.86
C LYS A 31 -15.71 3.33 1.71
N LEU A 32 -14.86 2.33 1.89
CA LEU A 32 -15.18 1.20 2.76
C LEU A 32 -15.38 1.63 4.20
N ASN A 33 -14.69 2.70 4.61
CA ASN A 33 -14.70 3.16 5.99
C ASN A 33 -14.37 2.02 6.98
N HIS A 34 -13.43 1.16 6.60
CA HIS A 34 -13.04 0.00 7.41
C HIS A 34 -12.08 0.44 8.50
N PRO A 35 -12.44 0.26 9.78
CA PRO A 35 -11.61 0.78 10.88
C PRO A 35 -10.29 0.03 11.05
N GLY A 36 -10.15 -1.14 10.48
CA GLY A 36 -8.96 -1.98 10.61
C GLY A 36 -7.93 -1.83 9.51
N ILE A 37 -8.08 -0.85 8.61
CA ILE A 37 -7.15 -0.65 7.49
C ILE A 37 -6.61 0.78 7.51
N LYS A 38 -5.28 0.91 7.52
CA LYS A 38 -4.59 2.18 7.28
C LYS A 38 -3.64 1.97 6.12
N TYR A 39 -3.91 2.66 5.03
CA TYR A 39 -3.20 2.49 3.76
C TYR A 39 -2.53 3.81 3.37
N SER A 40 -1.23 3.80 3.17
CA SER A 40 -0.51 4.98 2.73
C SER A 40 0.63 4.61 1.80
N THR A 41 0.93 5.51 0.86
CA THR A 41 2.00 5.31 -0.10
C THR A 41 2.80 6.60 -0.23
N TYR A 42 4.10 6.47 -0.32
CA TYR A 42 5.03 7.58 -0.42
C TYR A 42 5.85 7.46 -1.70
N LEU A 43 6.15 8.60 -2.30
CA LEU A 43 7.00 8.67 -3.49
C LEU A 43 8.34 9.27 -3.05
N MET A 44 9.43 8.61 -3.40
CA MET A 44 10.76 9.10 -3.06
C MET A 44 11.19 10.22 -4.01
N ALA A 45 12.29 10.89 -3.66
CA ALA A 45 12.76 12.08 -4.38
C ALA A 45 13.12 11.81 -5.85
N ASP A 46 13.42 10.54 -6.20
CA ASP A 46 13.73 10.19 -7.59
C ASP A 46 12.49 10.20 -8.50
N GLY A 47 11.30 10.36 -7.93
CA GLY A 47 10.06 10.45 -8.69
C GLY A 47 9.53 9.12 -9.22
N LYS A 48 10.15 8.00 -8.89
CA LYS A 48 9.76 6.68 -9.43
C LYS A 48 9.91 5.53 -8.44
N THR A 49 10.42 5.77 -7.26
CA THR A 49 10.49 4.76 -6.20
C THR A 49 9.35 5.00 -5.22
N PHE A 50 8.55 3.98 -5.03
CA PHE A 50 7.35 4.02 -4.19
C PHE A 50 7.56 3.16 -2.96
N MET A 51 7.06 3.65 -1.82
CA MET A 51 7.03 2.88 -0.59
C MET A 51 5.60 2.85 -0.07
N HIS A 52 5.04 1.66 0.02
CA HIS A 52 3.75 1.44 0.66
C HIS A 52 3.99 1.12 2.12
N PHE A 53 3.20 1.73 2.98
CA PHE A 53 3.25 1.48 4.41
C PHE A 53 1.82 1.24 4.86
N ASP A 54 1.49 -0.02 5.09
CA ASP A 54 0.12 -0.43 5.36
C ASP A 54 0.03 -1.04 6.75
N GLN A 55 -1.02 -0.67 7.48
CA GLN A 55 -1.25 -1.21 8.81
C GLN A 55 -2.65 -1.82 8.83
N PHE A 56 -2.72 -3.05 9.34
CA PHE A 56 -3.96 -3.80 9.41
C PHE A 56 -4.19 -4.27 10.84
N GLU A 57 -5.43 -4.18 11.28
CA GLU A 57 -5.80 -4.67 12.61
C GLU A 57 -5.50 -6.17 12.76
N ASN A 58 -5.74 -6.92 11.67
CA ASN A 58 -5.55 -8.37 11.62
C ASN A 58 -5.43 -8.85 10.18
N GLU A 59 -5.25 -10.15 10.00
CA GLU A 59 -5.10 -10.75 8.67
C GLU A 59 -6.35 -10.58 7.82
N ALA A 60 -7.53 -10.64 8.43
CA ALA A 60 -8.78 -10.46 7.70
C ALA A 60 -8.88 -9.06 7.08
N ALA A 61 -8.41 -8.04 7.78
CA ALA A 61 -8.38 -6.67 7.24
C ALA A 61 -7.44 -6.57 6.03
N HIS A 62 -6.29 -7.24 6.10
CA HIS A 62 -5.36 -7.28 4.97
C HIS A 62 -6.01 -7.93 3.75
N GLN A 63 -6.75 -9.01 3.96
CA GLN A 63 -7.44 -9.70 2.89
C GLN A 63 -8.48 -8.80 2.22
N VAL A 64 -9.18 -7.98 3.00
CA VAL A 64 -10.14 -7.02 2.45
C VAL A 64 -9.47 -6.10 1.43
N LEU A 65 -8.28 -5.57 1.75
CA LEU A 65 -7.54 -4.71 0.83
C LEU A 65 -7.19 -5.46 -0.46
N THR A 66 -6.59 -6.64 -0.34
CA THR A 66 -6.10 -7.36 -1.51
C THR A 66 -7.23 -7.89 -2.39
N ASP A 67 -8.45 -7.98 -1.88
CA ASP A 67 -9.62 -8.40 -2.66
C ASP A 67 -10.28 -7.27 -3.43
N LEU A 68 -9.90 -6.01 -3.19
CA LEU A 68 -10.48 -4.87 -3.90
C LEU A 68 -10.10 -4.89 -5.37
N LYS A 69 -11.07 -4.56 -6.23
CA LYS A 69 -10.83 -4.50 -7.68
C LYS A 69 -9.74 -3.50 -8.03
N SER A 70 -9.72 -2.35 -7.38
CA SER A 70 -8.70 -1.34 -7.61
C SER A 70 -7.31 -1.85 -7.22
N PHE A 71 -7.22 -2.62 -6.14
CA PHE A 71 -5.95 -3.19 -5.72
C PHE A 71 -5.45 -4.22 -6.72
N LYS A 72 -6.34 -5.08 -7.21
CA LYS A 72 -5.98 -6.09 -8.21
C LYS A 72 -5.49 -5.43 -9.50
N LYS A 73 -6.19 -4.39 -9.94
CA LYS A 73 -5.78 -3.63 -11.13
C LYS A 73 -4.40 -3.01 -10.92
N PHE A 74 -4.20 -2.36 -9.78
CA PHE A 74 -2.90 -1.76 -9.41
C PHE A 74 -1.79 -2.80 -9.48
N ALA A 75 -1.99 -3.96 -8.86
CA ALA A 75 -0.96 -5.00 -8.80
C ALA A 75 -0.65 -5.60 -10.17
N GLU A 76 -1.68 -5.90 -10.95
CA GLU A 76 -1.51 -6.49 -12.27
C GLU A 76 -0.80 -5.55 -13.24
N GLU A 77 -1.20 -4.27 -13.26
CA GLU A 77 -0.58 -3.30 -14.15
C GLU A 77 0.84 -2.97 -13.74
N LEU A 78 1.10 -2.94 -12.44
CA LEU A 78 2.45 -2.74 -11.92
C LEU A 78 3.38 -3.86 -12.39
N GLU A 79 2.95 -5.11 -12.23
CA GLU A 79 3.73 -6.26 -12.64
C GLU A 79 4.01 -6.24 -14.15
N ALA A 80 3.02 -5.87 -14.96
CA ALA A 80 3.15 -5.82 -16.40
C ALA A 80 3.99 -4.63 -16.89
N SER A 81 4.25 -3.65 -16.05
CA SER A 81 4.90 -2.39 -16.48
C SER A 81 6.40 -2.50 -16.75
N GLY A 82 7.05 -3.53 -16.24
CA GLY A 82 8.51 -3.68 -16.34
C GLY A 82 9.21 -2.79 -15.32
N LEU A 83 9.29 -3.28 -14.09
CA LEU A 83 9.89 -2.54 -12.99
C LEU A 83 11.41 -2.43 -13.10
N GLU A 84 11.96 -1.31 -12.66
CA GLU A 84 13.42 -1.16 -12.53
C GLU A 84 13.92 -1.91 -11.29
N SER A 85 13.10 -1.97 -10.25
CA SER A 85 13.41 -2.73 -9.05
C SER A 85 12.14 -3.42 -8.57
N GLU A 86 12.22 -4.74 -8.38
CA GLU A 86 11.07 -5.54 -7.97
C GLU A 86 10.61 -5.23 -6.55
N PRO A 87 9.32 -5.45 -6.25
CA PRO A 87 8.80 -5.18 -4.92
C PRO A 87 9.49 -6.02 -3.86
N LYS A 88 9.91 -5.35 -2.82
CA LYS A 88 10.46 -5.97 -1.62
C LYS A 88 9.48 -5.75 -0.48
N LEU A 89 8.91 -6.84 0.01
CA LEU A 89 7.93 -6.80 1.09
C LEU A 89 8.61 -7.15 2.40
N GLU A 90 8.33 -6.34 3.42
CA GLU A 90 8.84 -6.56 4.76
C GLU A 90 7.69 -6.47 5.76
N LEU A 91 7.70 -7.37 6.73
CA LEU A 91 6.77 -7.31 7.86
C LEU A 91 7.48 -6.58 9.00
N LEU A 92 6.80 -5.62 9.58
CA LEU A 92 7.37 -4.81 10.65
C LEU A 92 6.63 -5.06 11.96
N SER A 93 7.34 -4.89 13.06
CA SER A 93 6.76 -4.94 14.39
C SER A 93 6.82 -3.56 15.00
N LEU A 94 5.69 -3.10 15.53
CA LEU A 94 5.64 -1.81 16.22
C LEU A 94 6.39 -1.92 17.55
N VAL A 95 7.38 -1.05 17.73
CA VAL A 95 8.09 -0.96 19.02
C VAL A 95 7.40 0.05 19.92
N SER A 96 7.06 1.21 19.37
CA SER A 96 6.48 2.31 20.14
C SER A 96 5.86 3.33 19.18
N SER A 97 4.80 3.97 19.62
CA SER A 97 4.14 5.04 18.87
C SER A 97 3.40 5.96 19.81
N THR A 98 3.29 7.22 19.43
CA THR A 98 2.41 8.17 20.11
C THR A 98 0.96 7.98 19.72
N GLU A 99 0.69 7.16 18.69
CA GLU A 99 -0.66 6.89 18.19
C GLU A 99 -1.17 5.57 18.72
N ASN A 100 -2.48 5.48 18.94
CA ASN A 100 -3.15 4.23 19.25
C ASN A 100 -3.83 3.74 17.98
N PHE A 101 -3.11 2.90 17.20
CA PHE A 101 -3.68 2.30 16.01
C PHE A 101 -4.64 1.22 16.43
N PHE A 102 -5.78 1.07 15.90
CA PHE A 102 -6.71 -0.04 16.17
C PHE A 102 -6.95 -0.31 17.66
N ASP A 103 -6.84 0.69 18.48
CA ASP A 103 -7.03 0.55 19.91
C ASP A 103 -8.48 0.22 20.24
N LYS A 104 -8.67 -0.79 21.09
CA LYS A 104 -9.98 -1.29 21.48
C LYS A 104 -10.29 -1.07 22.95
N VAL A 105 -9.49 -0.32 23.62
CA VAL A 105 -9.60 -0.13 25.08
C VAL A 105 -11.00 0.10 25.55
#